data_64026ddd1a5ec04eaa38490a28ef36e3
#
_entry.id   64026ddd1a5ec04eaa38490a28ef36e3
#
_cell.length_a   1.000
_cell.length_b   1.000
_cell.length_c   1.000
_cell.angle_alpha   90.00
_cell.angle_beta   90.00
_cell.angle_gamma   90.00
#
_symmetry.space_group_name_H-M   'P 1'
#
loop_
_entity.id
_entity.type
_entity.pdbx_description
1 polymer ?
#
loop_
_entity_poly.entity_id
_entity_poly.type
_entity_poly.pdbx_seq_one_letter_code
_entity_poly.pdbx_strand_id
1 'polypeptide(L)'
;MIDFSEDLLPLSGLQHFAFCRRQWALIHPEQQWQENLRTVEGGLLHRRAHDEAARERRSDTLILRGLQVVSHQLGLSGQCDVVEFHAAPKGVPLQGEEGLWQPYPVEYKRGKPKSHQADELQLCAQAMCLEEMLCCSIPEGALFYGEPRRRTVVLFTPELRETVRRDSDEMHQLYRRGHTPKAKPSKSCSACSLKELCLPQLVRRESVQTYLRRAMEESP
;
A
#
# COMPACT_ATOMS: atom_id res chain seq x y z
N MET A 1 14.98 18.16 3.63
CA MET A 1 13.64 17.79 3.12
C MET A 1 13.81 17.56 1.63
N ILE A 2 13.55 16.36 1.15
CA ILE A 2 13.64 16.04 -0.28
C ILE A 2 12.34 16.51 -0.91
N ASP A 3 12.41 17.36 -1.93
CA ASP A 3 11.24 17.82 -2.67
C ASP A 3 10.82 16.71 -3.65
N PHE A 4 9.64 16.13 -3.44
CA PHE A 4 9.05 15.09 -4.29
C PHE A 4 8.01 15.65 -5.27
N SER A 5 8.02 16.97 -5.52
CA SER A 5 6.96 17.65 -6.30
C SER A 5 6.79 17.12 -7.74
N GLU A 6 7.79 16.41 -8.30
CA GLU A 6 7.73 15.91 -9.67
C GLU A 6 7.47 14.41 -9.80
N ASP A 7 7.69 13.59 -8.76
CA ASP A 7 7.61 12.12 -8.83
C ASP A 7 6.79 11.51 -7.69
N LEU A 8 5.48 11.74 -7.69
CA LEU A 8 4.61 11.08 -6.72
C LEU A 8 4.44 9.59 -7.07
N LEU A 9 4.85 8.71 -6.16
CA LEU A 9 4.66 7.28 -6.32
C LEU A 9 3.26 6.85 -5.84
N PRO A 10 2.68 5.78 -6.42
CA PRO A 10 1.39 5.26 -5.97
C PRO A 10 1.44 4.80 -4.50
N LEU A 11 0.54 5.32 -3.66
CA LEU A 11 0.40 4.94 -2.25
C LEU A 11 0.17 3.43 -2.08
N SER A 12 -0.61 2.80 -2.97
CA SER A 12 -0.82 1.35 -2.99
C SER A 12 0.48 0.56 -3.21
N GLY A 13 1.50 1.21 -3.78
CA GLY A 13 2.83 0.64 -3.94
C GLY A 13 3.50 0.28 -2.61
N LEU A 14 3.19 0.99 -1.53
CA LEU A 14 3.74 0.71 -0.21
C LEU A 14 3.37 -0.71 0.28
N GLN A 15 2.14 -1.16 0.03
CA GLN A 15 1.72 -2.53 0.32
C GLN A 15 2.53 -3.57 -0.46
N HIS A 16 2.75 -3.33 -1.75
CA HIS A 16 3.57 -4.21 -2.59
C HIS A 16 5.03 -4.23 -2.12
N PHE A 17 5.55 -3.07 -1.73
CA PHE A 17 6.91 -2.90 -1.25
C PHE A 17 7.15 -3.63 0.07
N ALA A 18 6.24 -3.48 1.03
CA ALA A 18 6.27 -4.18 2.30
C ALA A 18 6.14 -5.71 2.14
N PHE A 19 5.34 -6.17 1.17
CA PHE A 19 5.24 -7.58 0.84
C PHE A 19 6.55 -8.11 0.24
N CYS A 20 7.10 -7.43 -0.77
CA CYS A 20 8.36 -7.79 -1.42
C CYS A 20 8.87 -6.63 -2.29
N ARG A 21 10.07 -6.11 -1.97
CA ARG A 21 10.70 -5.01 -2.74
C ARG A 21 10.82 -5.32 -4.24
N ARG A 22 11.12 -6.56 -4.60
CA ARG A 22 11.18 -6.99 -6.00
C ARG A 22 9.80 -7.02 -6.66
N GLN A 23 8.75 -7.46 -5.95
CA GLN A 23 7.39 -7.40 -6.48
C GLN A 23 7.00 -5.95 -6.81
N TRP A 24 7.28 -5.03 -5.90
CA TRP A 24 7.05 -3.61 -6.11
C TRP A 24 7.82 -3.08 -7.32
N ALA A 25 9.10 -3.41 -7.45
CA ALA A 25 9.93 -2.95 -8.56
C ALA A 25 9.45 -3.50 -9.91
N LEU A 26 9.03 -4.76 -9.97
CA LEU A 26 8.44 -5.33 -11.18
C LEU A 26 7.12 -4.66 -11.56
N ILE A 27 6.25 -4.32 -10.59
CA ILE A 27 4.96 -3.70 -10.85
C ILE A 27 5.12 -2.23 -11.26
N HIS A 28 5.86 -1.43 -10.48
CA HIS A 28 5.86 0.03 -10.60
C HIS A 28 6.95 0.56 -11.54
N PRO A 29 8.26 0.34 -11.31
CA PRO A 29 9.28 0.77 -12.25
C PRO A 29 9.27 0.02 -13.59
N GLU A 30 9.13 -1.30 -13.57
CA GLU A 30 9.18 -2.12 -14.79
C GLU A 30 7.81 -2.32 -15.44
N GLN A 31 6.73 -1.86 -14.81
CA GLN A 31 5.34 -1.93 -15.31
C GLN A 31 4.90 -3.35 -15.69
N GLN A 32 5.45 -4.36 -15.02
CA GLN A 32 5.09 -5.75 -15.20
C GLN A 32 3.89 -6.09 -14.33
N TRP A 33 2.71 -6.16 -14.95
CA TRP A 33 1.47 -6.51 -14.27
C TRP A 33 0.92 -7.82 -14.79
N GLN A 34 0.58 -8.72 -13.87
CA GLN A 34 -0.13 -9.94 -14.19
C GLN A 34 -1.34 -10.10 -13.26
N GLU A 35 -2.51 -10.16 -13.86
CA GLU A 35 -3.73 -10.40 -13.12
C GLU A 35 -3.84 -11.86 -12.67
N ASN A 36 -4.33 -12.05 -11.47
CA ASN A 36 -4.79 -13.34 -10.99
C ASN A 36 -6.18 -13.17 -10.35
N LEU A 37 -6.83 -14.28 -10.02
CA LEU A 37 -8.16 -14.26 -9.43
C LEU A 37 -8.27 -13.32 -8.22
N ARG A 38 -7.22 -13.27 -7.37
CA ARG A 38 -7.20 -12.42 -6.17
C ARG A 38 -7.11 -10.93 -6.50
N THR A 39 -6.35 -10.56 -7.53
CA THR A 39 -6.23 -9.14 -7.95
C THR A 39 -7.51 -8.67 -8.63
N VAL A 40 -8.15 -9.50 -9.46
CA VAL A 40 -9.43 -9.18 -10.11
C VAL A 40 -10.54 -8.98 -9.09
N GLU A 41 -10.67 -9.89 -8.14
CA GLU A 41 -11.72 -9.80 -7.10
C GLU A 41 -11.45 -8.67 -6.09
N GLY A 42 -10.17 -8.35 -5.82
CA GLY A 42 -9.78 -7.15 -5.07
C GLY A 42 -10.24 -5.89 -5.79
N GLY A 43 -9.97 -5.76 -7.09
CA GLY A 43 -10.40 -4.63 -7.92
C GLY A 43 -11.92 -4.45 -7.97
N LEU A 44 -12.70 -5.54 -7.92
CA LEU A 44 -14.17 -5.47 -7.84
C LEU A 44 -14.65 -4.89 -6.49
N LEU A 45 -13.98 -5.25 -5.39
CA LEU A 45 -14.30 -4.71 -4.06
C LEU A 45 -13.99 -3.21 -3.97
N HIS A 46 -12.83 -2.79 -4.46
CA HIS A 46 -12.43 -1.38 -4.51
C HIS A 46 -13.37 -0.55 -5.38
N ARG A 47 -13.80 -1.03 -6.56
CA ARG A 47 -14.80 -0.32 -7.37
C ARG A 47 -16.09 -0.04 -6.63
N ARG A 48 -16.56 -0.96 -5.79
CA ARG A 48 -17.75 -0.76 -4.95
C ARG A 48 -17.51 0.21 -3.79
N ALA A 49 -16.27 0.25 -3.28
CA ALA A 49 -15.88 1.20 -2.24
C ALA A 49 -15.66 2.61 -2.80
N HIS A 50 -15.30 2.73 -4.09
CA HIS A 50 -15.01 4.00 -4.77
C HIS A 50 -16.21 4.61 -5.50
N ASP A 51 -17.44 4.21 -5.21
CA ASP A 51 -18.62 4.87 -5.76
C ASP A 51 -18.72 6.30 -5.20
N GLU A 52 -18.05 7.23 -5.90
CA GLU A 52 -17.85 8.62 -5.51
C GLU A 52 -19.15 9.43 -5.42
N ALA A 53 -20.23 8.93 -6.03
CA ALA A 53 -21.54 9.57 -5.97
C ALA A 53 -22.18 9.51 -4.56
N ALA A 54 -21.64 8.71 -3.66
CA ALA A 54 -22.24 8.48 -2.35
C ALA A 54 -21.50 9.24 -1.22
N ARG A 55 -21.72 10.58 -1.14
CA ARG A 55 -21.59 11.27 0.12
C ARG A 55 -22.75 10.80 1.01
N GLU A 56 -22.45 10.03 2.03
CA GLU A 56 -23.44 9.50 2.94
C GLU A 56 -23.32 10.19 4.31
N ARG A 57 -24.42 10.71 4.84
CA ARG A 57 -24.48 11.27 6.19
C ARG A 57 -25.33 10.35 7.08
N ARG A 58 -24.77 9.94 8.20
CA ARG A 58 -25.46 9.17 9.25
C ARG A 58 -25.24 9.87 10.59
N SER A 59 -26.26 10.61 11.07
CA SER A 59 -26.17 11.33 12.34
C SER A 59 -24.87 12.13 12.46
N ASP A 60 -23.95 11.66 13.30
CA ASP A 60 -22.69 12.32 13.64
C ASP A 60 -21.49 11.83 12.80
N THR A 61 -21.76 11.15 11.69
CA THR A 61 -20.73 10.63 10.78
C THR A 61 -21.03 11.02 9.34
N LEU A 62 -20.04 11.62 8.69
CA LEU A 62 -20.03 11.85 7.25
C LEU A 62 -19.07 10.82 6.61
N ILE A 63 -19.51 10.16 5.55
CA ILE A 63 -18.73 9.14 4.83
C ILE A 63 -18.43 9.64 3.45
N LEU A 64 -17.14 9.70 3.12
CA LEU A 64 -16.64 9.96 1.76
C LEU A 64 -15.97 8.70 1.21
N ARG A 65 -16.24 8.40 -0.05
CA ARG A 65 -15.67 7.25 -0.75
C ARG A 65 -14.74 7.71 -1.85
N GLY A 66 -13.68 6.95 -2.08
CA GLY A 66 -12.76 7.23 -3.16
C GLY A 66 -12.01 8.57 -3.02
N LEU A 67 -11.77 9.05 -1.81
CA LEU A 67 -11.11 10.33 -1.57
C LEU A 67 -9.67 10.30 -2.04
N GLN A 68 -9.31 11.17 -3.00
CA GLN A 68 -7.94 11.34 -3.46
C GLN A 68 -7.07 11.94 -2.36
N VAL A 69 -5.89 11.38 -2.17
CA VAL A 69 -4.94 11.83 -1.16
C VAL A 69 -3.54 11.99 -1.73
N VAL A 70 -2.81 12.94 -1.20
CA VAL A 70 -1.43 13.24 -1.56
C VAL A 70 -0.63 13.62 -0.33
N SER A 71 0.63 13.22 -0.29
CA SER A 71 1.62 13.71 0.65
C SER A 71 2.90 14.07 -0.10
N HIS A 72 3.27 15.33 -0.08
CA HIS A 72 4.54 15.80 -0.63
C HIS A 72 5.71 15.43 0.27
N GLN A 73 5.47 15.27 1.58
CA GLN A 73 6.50 14.83 2.53
C GLN A 73 6.90 13.37 2.30
N LEU A 74 5.94 12.51 1.95
CA LEU A 74 6.19 11.09 1.63
C LEU A 74 6.47 10.86 0.15
N GLY A 75 6.15 11.83 -0.72
CA GLY A 75 6.18 11.67 -2.17
C GLY A 75 5.17 10.63 -2.66
N LEU A 76 4.02 10.53 -2.01
CA LEU A 76 2.99 9.53 -2.33
C LEU A 76 1.68 10.18 -2.74
N SER A 77 0.98 9.55 -3.68
CA SER A 77 -0.40 9.88 -4.03
C SER A 77 -1.25 8.64 -4.21
N GLY A 78 -2.54 8.77 -3.98
CA GLY A 78 -3.45 7.63 -4.11
C GLY A 78 -4.88 7.97 -3.72
N GLN A 79 -5.63 6.95 -3.36
CA GLN A 79 -7.05 7.07 -3.04
C GLN A 79 -7.36 6.24 -1.80
N CYS A 80 -8.12 6.84 -0.86
CA CYS A 80 -8.69 6.11 0.26
C CYS A 80 -10.00 5.45 -0.17
N ASP A 81 -10.21 4.17 0.18
CA ASP A 81 -11.49 3.51 -0.10
C ASP A 81 -12.65 4.23 0.56
N VAL A 82 -12.53 4.50 1.85
CA VAL A 82 -13.52 5.22 2.65
C VAL A 82 -12.80 6.09 3.66
N VAL A 83 -13.29 7.32 3.84
CA VAL A 83 -12.93 8.16 4.97
C VAL A 83 -14.22 8.52 5.71
N GLU A 84 -14.32 8.11 6.96
CA GLU A 84 -15.37 8.52 7.86
C GLU A 84 -14.91 9.79 8.59
N PHE A 85 -15.77 10.78 8.68
CA PHE A 85 -15.56 11.99 9.49
C PHE A 85 -16.54 11.94 10.64
N HIS A 86 -16.04 11.81 11.84
CA HIS A 86 -16.85 11.75 13.06
C HIS A 86 -16.93 13.12 13.69
N ALA A 87 -18.13 13.58 14.05
CA ALA A 87 -18.31 14.84 14.78
C ALA A 87 -17.52 14.79 16.10
N ALA A 88 -16.68 15.78 16.36
CA ALA A 88 -15.78 15.79 17.49
C ALA A 88 -15.54 17.20 18.03
N PRO A 89 -15.16 17.35 19.31
CA PRO A 89 -14.86 18.68 19.89
C PRO A 89 -13.55 19.26 19.36
N LYS A 90 -12.70 18.42 18.76
CA LYS A 90 -11.44 18.79 18.08
C LYS A 90 -11.37 18.07 16.76
N GLY A 91 -10.89 18.76 15.72
CA GLY A 91 -10.78 18.18 14.38
C GLY A 91 -10.71 19.28 13.33
N VAL A 92 -11.15 18.97 12.13
CA VAL A 92 -11.12 19.87 10.97
C VAL A 92 -12.51 20.38 10.64
N PRO A 93 -12.66 21.64 10.19
CA PRO A 93 -13.91 22.12 9.62
C PRO A 93 -14.10 21.48 8.23
N LEU A 94 -15.32 21.11 7.90
CA LEU A 94 -15.68 20.62 6.57
C LEU A 94 -16.60 21.60 5.88
N GLN A 95 -16.38 21.85 4.60
CA GLN A 95 -17.21 22.77 3.81
C GLN A 95 -18.67 22.29 3.76
N GLY A 96 -19.59 23.14 4.18
CA GLY A 96 -21.02 22.86 4.20
C GLY A 96 -21.48 22.02 5.40
N GLU A 97 -20.63 21.79 6.39
CA GLU A 97 -20.96 21.09 7.63
C GLU A 97 -20.68 21.97 8.85
N GLU A 98 -21.55 21.90 9.86
CA GLU A 98 -21.35 22.59 11.14
C GLU A 98 -20.42 21.77 12.05
N GLY A 99 -19.63 22.48 12.88
CA GLY A 99 -18.76 21.89 13.88
C GLY A 99 -17.42 21.40 13.34
N LEU A 100 -16.74 20.55 14.12
CA LEU A 100 -15.45 19.98 13.81
C LEU A 100 -15.57 18.46 13.65
N TRP A 101 -14.72 17.91 12.80
CA TRP A 101 -14.79 16.52 12.37
C TRP A 101 -13.44 15.85 12.49
N GLN A 102 -13.40 14.65 13.08
CA GLN A 102 -12.22 13.81 13.17
C GLN A 102 -12.20 12.85 11.98
N PRO A 103 -11.20 12.92 11.08
CA PRO A 103 -11.07 11.95 9.99
C PRO A 103 -10.69 10.56 10.53
N TYR A 104 -11.27 9.52 9.92
CA TYR A 104 -11.03 8.12 10.25
C TYR A 104 -10.99 7.30 8.96
N PRO A 105 -9.80 6.96 8.43
CA PRO A 105 -9.68 6.19 7.20
C PRO A 105 -10.04 4.72 7.42
N VAL A 106 -10.73 4.14 6.43
CA VAL A 106 -11.12 2.72 6.41
C VAL A 106 -10.72 2.12 5.07
N GLU A 107 -9.78 1.20 5.10
CA GLU A 107 -9.31 0.48 3.91
C GLU A 107 -9.98 -0.89 3.82
N TYR A 108 -10.48 -1.22 2.62
CA TYR A 108 -11.18 -2.47 2.36
C TYR A 108 -10.23 -3.53 1.81
N LYS A 109 -10.19 -4.69 2.46
CA LYS A 109 -9.40 -5.85 2.04
C LYS A 109 -10.33 -7.05 1.81
N ARG A 110 -10.21 -7.68 0.64
CA ARG A 110 -11.07 -8.81 0.26
C ARG A 110 -10.94 -10.02 1.20
N GLY A 111 -9.71 -10.37 1.54
CA GLY A 111 -9.38 -11.61 2.23
C GLY A 111 -9.52 -11.57 3.74
N LYS A 112 -8.63 -12.30 4.42
CA LYS A 112 -8.46 -12.35 5.87
C LYS A 112 -7.28 -11.48 6.31
N PRO A 113 -7.22 -11.11 7.60
CA PRO A 113 -6.04 -10.49 8.17
C PRO A 113 -4.77 -11.29 7.85
N LYS A 114 -3.72 -10.59 7.45
CA LYS A 114 -2.43 -11.19 7.10
C LYS A 114 -1.50 -11.16 8.30
N SER A 115 -0.50 -12.04 8.31
CA SER A 115 0.53 -12.10 9.36
C SER A 115 1.61 -11.01 9.22
N HIS A 116 1.52 -10.14 8.22
CA HIS A 116 2.49 -9.07 7.95
C HIS A 116 1.78 -7.72 7.88
N GLN A 117 2.49 -6.65 8.25
CA GLN A 117 1.95 -5.30 8.42
C GLN A 117 1.69 -4.52 7.11
N ALA A 118 1.74 -5.15 5.94
CA ALA A 118 1.63 -4.43 4.66
C ALA A 118 0.30 -3.67 4.50
N ASP A 119 -0.81 -4.23 4.99
CA ASP A 119 -2.11 -3.57 4.95
C ASP A 119 -2.19 -2.39 5.95
N GLU A 120 -1.56 -2.56 7.13
CA GLU A 120 -1.47 -1.52 8.17
C GLU A 120 -0.59 -0.36 7.71
N LEU A 121 0.53 -0.63 7.02
CA LEU A 121 1.41 0.38 6.46
C LEU A 121 0.69 1.21 5.39
N GLN A 122 -0.09 0.59 4.51
CA GLN A 122 -0.89 1.30 3.51
C GLN A 122 -1.91 2.22 4.18
N LEU A 123 -2.66 1.73 5.17
CA LEU A 123 -3.66 2.51 5.90
C LEU A 123 -3.00 3.67 6.68
N CYS A 124 -1.85 3.43 7.31
CA CYS A 124 -1.09 4.47 8.00
C CYS A 124 -0.60 5.56 7.02
N ALA A 125 -0.15 5.19 5.83
CA ALA A 125 0.25 6.16 4.80
C ALA A 125 -0.95 7.00 4.32
N GLN A 126 -2.14 6.41 4.17
CA GLN A 126 -3.38 7.15 3.89
C GLN A 126 -3.68 8.18 4.98
N ALA A 127 -3.56 7.77 6.25
CA ALA A 127 -3.74 8.69 7.37
C ALA A 127 -2.72 9.84 7.35
N MET A 128 -1.44 9.55 7.07
CA MET A 128 -0.39 10.58 6.99
C MET A 128 -0.63 11.55 5.82
N CYS A 129 -1.14 11.08 4.68
CA CYS A 129 -1.57 11.97 3.60
C CYS A 129 -2.73 12.87 4.03
N LEU A 130 -3.74 12.32 4.67
CA LEU A 130 -4.88 13.08 5.18
C LEU A 130 -4.45 14.10 6.24
N GLU A 131 -3.53 13.75 7.12
CA GLU A 131 -2.97 14.68 8.14
C GLU A 131 -2.27 15.88 7.50
N GLU A 132 -1.48 15.65 6.44
CA GLU A 132 -0.81 16.71 5.69
C GLU A 132 -1.83 17.60 4.97
N MET A 133 -2.82 17.00 4.28
CA MET A 133 -3.84 17.75 3.53
C MET A 133 -4.78 18.56 4.42
N LEU A 134 -5.14 18.02 5.58
CA LEU A 134 -6.14 18.59 6.47
C LEU A 134 -5.55 19.31 7.68
N CYS A 135 -4.22 19.32 7.83
CA CYS A 135 -3.50 19.91 8.97
C CYS A 135 -4.04 19.43 10.32
N CYS A 136 -4.23 18.12 10.46
CA CYS A 136 -4.80 17.50 11.67
C CYS A 136 -3.96 16.30 12.12
N SER A 137 -4.37 15.64 13.21
CA SER A 137 -3.79 14.39 13.68
C SER A 137 -4.82 13.27 13.62
N ILE A 138 -4.43 12.13 13.07
CA ILE A 138 -5.28 10.95 12.94
C ILE A 138 -4.60 9.79 13.67
N PRO A 139 -5.06 9.45 14.89
CA PRO A 139 -4.37 8.46 15.72
C PRO A 139 -4.60 7.01 15.30
N GLU A 140 -5.70 6.74 14.61
CA GLU A 140 -6.13 5.40 14.25
C GLU A 140 -7.00 5.38 13.00
N GLY A 141 -7.20 4.19 12.45
CA GLY A 141 -8.12 3.88 11.36
C GLY A 141 -8.54 2.41 11.42
N ALA A 142 -9.19 1.90 10.38
CA ALA A 142 -9.61 0.51 10.34
C ALA A 142 -9.30 -0.19 9.02
N LEU A 143 -8.99 -1.48 9.11
CA LEU A 143 -8.99 -2.41 8.00
C LEU A 143 -10.31 -3.20 8.02
N PHE A 144 -11.06 -3.16 6.92
CA PHE A 144 -12.26 -3.98 6.76
C PHE A 144 -11.92 -5.20 5.91
N TYR A 145 -11.98 -6.38 6.50
CA TYR A 145 -11.74 -7.63 5.80
C TYR A 145 -13.06 -8.27 5.33
N GLY A 146 -13.20 -8.44 4.03
CA GLY A 146 -14.45 -8.87 3.40
C GLY A 146 -14.86 -10.31 3.69
N GLU A 147 -13.91 -11.24 3.91
CA GLU A 147 -14.24 -12.63 4.26
C GLU A 147 -14.86 -12.74 5.65
N PRO A 148 -14.23 -12.25 6.74
CA PRO A 148 -14.85 -12.28 8.06
C PRO A 148 -15.89 -11.18 8.25
N ARG A 149 -16.03 -10.22 7.30
CA ARG A 149 -16.87 -9.01 7.39
C ARG A 149 -16.66 -8.25 8.69
N ARG A 150 -15.40 -8.06 9.05
CA ARG A 150 -15.00 -7.49 10.33
C ARG A 150 -14.01 -6.35 10.14
N ARG A 151 -14.18 -5.27 10.94
CA ARG A 151 -13.21 -4.20 11.06
C ARG A 151 -12.16 -4.57 12.11
N THR A 152 -10.91 -4.26 11.81
CA THR A 152 -9.79 -4.32 12.74
C THR A 152 -9.23 -2.93 12.88
N VAL A 153 -9.25 -2.37 14.08
CA VAL A 153 -8.67 -1.05 14.37
C VAL A 153 -7.15 -1.15 14.30
N VAL A 154 -6.53 -0.15 13.70
CA VAL A 154 -5.08 0.01 13.58
C VAL A 154 -4.69 1.34 14.23
N LEU A 155 -3.88 1.27 15.28
CA LEU A 155 -3.29 2.44 15.91
C LEU A 155 -2.05 2.86 15.12
N PHE A 156 -1.97 4.14 14.75
CA PHE A 156 -0.85 4.69 14.00
C PHE A 156 0.27 5.11 14.94
N THR A 157 0.99 4.10 15.46
CA THR A 157 2.10 4.32 16.40
C THR A 157 3.27 5.05 15.75
N PRO A 158 4.17 5.69 16.53
CA PRO A 158 5.38 6.30 15.99
C PRO A 158 6.24 5.33 15.16
N GLU A 159 6.32 4.05 15.57
CA GLU A 159 7.10 3.01 14.88
C GLU A 159 6.50 2.66 13.52
N LEU A 160 5.15 2.58 13.44
CA LEU A 160 4.45 2.32 12.18
C LEU A 160 4.65 3.48 11.21
N ARG A 161 4.51 4.73 11.68
CA ARG A 161 4.75 5.95 10.90
C ARG A 161 6.19 6.04 10.41
N GLU A 162 7.17 5.71 11.25
CA GLU A 162 8.58 5.69 10.87
C GLU A 162 8.87 4.63 9.80
N THR A 163 8.22 3.48 9.91
CA THR A 163 8.31 2.44 8.87
C THR A 163 7.74 2.92 7.53
N VAL A 164 6.62 3.64 7.55
CA VAL A 164 6.06 4.27 6.33
C VAL A 164 7.06 5.24 5.70
N ARG A 165 7.66 6.16 6.48
CA ARG A 165 8.66 7.13 5.97
C ARG A 165 9.84 6.42 5.34
N ARG A 166 10.46 5.50 6.08
CA ARG A 166 11.63 4.74 5.62
C ARG A 166 11.33 3.94 4.34
N ASP A 167 10.19 3.25 4.29
CA ASP A 167 9.84 2.44 3.13
C ASP A 167 9.48 3.33 1.92
N SER A 168 8.88 4.50 2.12
CA SER A 168 8.64 5.51 1.07
C SER A 168 9.96 6.06 0.53
N ASP A 169 10.90 6.42 1.39
CA ASP A 169 12.23 6.88 0.98
C ASP A 169 12.98 5.81 0.17
N GLU A 170 12.94 4.55 0.61
CA GLU A 170 13.57 3.43 -0.11
C GLU A 170 12.91 3.21 -1.48
N MET A 171 11.58 3.31 -1.58
CA MET A 171 10.84 3.25 -2.84
C MET A 171 11.33 4.32 -3.82
N HIS A 172 11.43 5.58 -3.39
CA HIS A 172 11.93 6.67 -4.21
C HIS A 172 13.39 6.47 -4.66
N GLN A 173 14.24 5.98 -3.75
CA GLN A 173 15.64 5.68 -4.11
C GLN A 173 15.75 4.59 -5.18
N LEU A 174 14.96 3.53 -5.07
CA LEU A 174 14.94 2.44 -6.06
C LEU A 174 14.37 2.92 -7.39
N TYR A 175 13.29 3.71 -7.35
CA TYR A 175 12.64 4.27 -8.54
C TYR A 175 13.60 5.16 -9.33
N ARG A 176 14.26 6.13 -8.68
CA ARG A 176 15.23 7.04 -9.33
C ARG A 176 16.43 6.30 -9.90
N ARG A 177 16.86 5.19 -9.30
CA ARG A 177 17.98 4.36 -9.79
C ARG A 177 17.56 3.40 -10.90
N GLY A 178 16.28 3.26 -11.19
CA GLY A 178 15.78 2.21 -12.09
C GLY A 178 16.20 0.81 -11.65
N HIS A 179 16.29 0.57 -10.31
CA HIS A 179 16.89 -0.65 -9.79
C HIS A 179 15.85 -1.67 -9.33
N THR A 180 15.88 -2.86 -9.94
CA THR A 180 15.08 -4.00 -9.50
C THR A 180 15.87 -4.92 -8.59
N PRO A 181 15.52 -5.02 -7.29
CA PRO A 181 16.21 -5.88 -6.34
C PRO A 181 16.21 -7.35 -6.78
N LYS A 182 17.29 -8.08 -6.47
CA LYS A 182 17.36 -9.53 -6.72
C LYS A 182 16.26 -10.28 -5.97
N ALA A 183 15.74 -11.35 -6.57
CA ALA A 183 14.76 -12.20 -5.92
C ALA A 183 15.32 -12.82 -4.63
N LYS A 184 14.54 -12.74 -3.55
CA LYS A 184 14.83 -13.41 -2.27
C LYS A 184 13.69 -14.42 -2.03
N PRO A 185 13.90 -15.72 -2.35
CA PRO A 185 12.88 -16.74 -2.17
C PRO A 185 12.39 -16.82 -0.73
N SER A 186 11.08 -16.75 -0.54
CA SER A 186 10.42 -16.83 0.77
C SER A 186 9.12 -17.63 0.69
N LYS A 187 8.52 -17.92 1.84
CA LYS A 187 7.19 -18.57 1.92
C LYS A 187 6.11 -17.72 1.23
N SER A 188 6.25 -16.41 1.26
CA SER A 188 5.29 -15.47 0.62
C SER A 188 5.26 -15.59 -0.91
N CYS A 189 6.31 -16.13 -1.56
CA CYS A 189 6.34 -16.31 -3.00
C CYS A 189 5.23 -17.23 -3.52
N SER A 190 4.73 -18.17 -2.71
CA SER A 190 3.61 -19.05 -3.09
C SER A 190 2.29 -18.28 -3.29
N ALA A 191 2.13 -17.13 -2.65
CA ALA A 191 0.95 -16.27 -2.73
C ALA A 191 1.15 -15.06 -3.66
N CYS A 192 2.34 -14.93 -4.29
CA CYS A 192 2.68 -13.80 -5.15
C CYS A 192 2.08 -13.96 -6.55
N SER A 193 1.38 -12.94 -7.05
CA SER A 193 0.83 -12.92 -8.41
C SER A 193 1.91 -12.97 -9.50
N LEU A 194 3.10 -12.43 -9.20
CA LEU A 194 4.23 -12.38 -10.14
C LEU A 194 5.20 -13.56 -10.00
N LYS A 195 4.82 -14.64 -9.32
CA LYS A 195 5.71 -15.79 -9.08
C LYS A 195 6.27 -16.39 -10.37
N GLU A 196 5.40 -16.55 -11.37
CA GLU A 196 5.75 -17.17 -12.66
C GLU A 196 6.61 -16.24 -13.55
N LEU A 197 6.52 -14.93 -13.35
CA LEU A 197 7.36 -13.95 -14.01
C LEU A 197 8.69 -13.74 -13.28
N CYS A 198 8.62 -13.65 -11.94
CA CYS A 198 9.79 -13.43 -11.08
C CYS A 198 10.73 -14.64 -11.01
N LEU A 199 10.21 -15.87 -11.14
CA LEU A 199 10.93 -17.15 -11.06
C LEU A 199 11.91 -17.23 -9.88
N PRO A 200 11.48 -16.99 -8.62
CA PRO A 200 12.37 -16.84 -7.48
C PRO A 200 13.22 -18.09 -7.19
N GLN A 201 12.76 -19.27 -7.59
CA GLN A 201 13.49 -20.53 -7.42
C GLN A 201 14.77 -20.60 -8.25
N LEU A 202 14.87 -19.85 -9.36
CA LEU A 202 16.05 -19.86 -10.23
C LEU A 202 17.28 -19.22 -9.55
N VAL A 203 17.07 -18.35 -8.59
CA VAL A 203 18.16 -17.70 -7.82
C VAL A 203 19.00 -18.71 -7.02
N ARG A 204 18.45 -19.88 -6.73
CA ARG A 204 19.15 -20.96 -6.02
C ARG A 204 19.90 -21.90 -6.95
N ARG A 205 19.77 -21.74 -8.26
CA ARG A 205 20.48 -22.56 -9.23
C ARG A 205 21.91 -22.07 -9.39
N GLU A 206 22.78 -23.00 -9.71
CA GLU A 206 24.17 -22.74 -10.04
C GLU A 206 24.29 -21.71 -11.17
N SER A 207 25.30 -20.82 -11.08
CA SER A 207 25.54 -19.86 -12.16
C SER A 207 25.94 -20.56 -13.44
N VAL A 208 25.62 -19.97 -14.60
CA VAL A 208 26.05 -20.52 -15.92
C VAL A 208 27.56 -20.74 -15.97
N GLN A 209 28.33 -19.81 -15.39
CA GLN A 209 29.80 -19.96 -15.32
C GLN A 209 30.24 -21.15 -14.50
N THR A 210 29.62 -21.39 -13.35
CA THR A 210 29.96 -22.56 -12.51
C THR A 210 29.52 -23.84 -13.18
N TYR A 211 28.35 -23.86 -13.82
CA TYR A 211 27.86 -25.00 -14.60
C TYR A 211 28.82 -25.33 -15.75
N LEU A 212 29.20 -24.35 -16.56
CA LEU A 212 30.13 -24.57 -17.69
C LEU A 212 31.49 -25.06 -17.22
N ARG A 213 32.04 -24.49 -16.14
CA ARG A 213 33.31 -24.93 -15.56
C ARG A 213 33.24 -26.42 -15.18
N ARG A 214 32.20 -26.81 -14.41
CA ARG A 214 32.00 -28.19 -14.02
C ARG A 214 31.85 -29.12 -15.23
N ALA A 215 31.01 -28.73 -16.19
CA ALA A 215 30.80 -29.53 -17.40
C ALA A 215 32.08 -29.70 -18.24
N MET A 216 32.96 -28.70 -18.25
CA MET A 216 34.28 -28.80 -18.94
C MET A 216 35.29 -29.64 -18.15
N GLU A 217 35.21 -29.66 -16.81
CA GLU A 217 36.07 -30.50 -15.95
C GLU A 217 35.62 -31.96 -15.93
N GLU A 218 34.31 -32.23 -16.11
CA GLU A 218 33.73 -33.58 -16.16
C GLU A 218 33.77 -34.23 -17.58
N SER A 219 34.20 -33.48 -18.59
CA SER A 219 34.36 -34.04 -19.96
C SER A 219 35.70 -34.80 -20.04
N PRO A 220 35.70 -36.12 -20.37
CA PRO A 220 36.90 -36.94 -20.44
C PRO A 220 37.86 -36.54 -21.57
#